data_f665df3c58837461ec1709c9330dfd74
#
_entry.id   f665df3c58837461ec1709c9330dfd74
#
_cell.length_a   1.000
_cell.length_b   1.000
_cell.length_c   1.000
_cell.angle_alpha   90.00
_cell.angle_beta   90.00
_cell.angle_gamma   90.00
#
_symmetry.space_group_name_H-M   'P 1'
#
loop_
_entity.id
_entity.type
_entity.pdbx_description
1 polymer ?
#
loop_
_entity_poly.entity_id
_entity_poly.type
_entity_poly.pdbx_seq_one_letter_code
_entity_poly.pdbx_strand_id
1 'polypeptide(L)'
;MDCPFCNINKEKTRIVEQTKNSLVILSNPRLISGHILVIPKRHVEKLSELNDEEKCDMLDLIIKYQEKILKKISSGCDIRQNYRPFQKQGKIKVNHLHIHLQPRELEDELYKKCQIFEKDIFKELRSEDMEKFSKILKE
;
A
#
# COMPACT_ATOMS: atom_id res chain seq x y z
N MET A 1 9.40 9.11 -19.28
CA MET A 1 10.04 8.18 -18.30
C MET A 1 9.13 6.96 -18.13
N ASP A 2 9.70 5.79 -18.30
CA ASP A 2 8.92 4.55 -18.25
C ASP A 2 8.45 4.25 -16.83
N CYS A 3 7.15 4.02 -16.70
CA CYS A 3 6.56 3.63 -15.43
C CYS A 3 6.56 2.10 -15.32
N PRO A 4 7.20 1.52 -14.31
CA PRO A 4 7.25 0.07 -14.17
C PRO A 4 5.89 -0.57 -13.91
N PHE A 5 4.90 0.20 -13.46
CA PHE A 5 3.54 -0.32 -13.23
C PHE A 5 2.61 -0.15 -14.43
N CYS A 6 2.95 0.72 -15.36
CA CYS A 6 2.26 0.78 -16.65
C CYS A 6 2.70 -0.37 -17.56
N ASN A 7 3.90 -0.89 -17.36
CA ASN A 7 4.46 -1.96 -18.15
C ASN A 7 5.21 -2.95 -17.24
N ILE A 8 4.51 -3.97 -16.78
CA ILE A 8 5.02 -4.94 -15.81
C ILE A 8 6.09 -5.84 -16.43
N ASN A 9 7.27 -5.89 -15.81
CA ASN A 9 8.33 -6.81 -16.19
C ASN A 9 8.08 -8.19 -15.58
N LYS A 10 7.58 -9.10 -16.39
CA LYS A 10 7.18 -10.45 -15.96
C LYS A 10 8.36 -11.35 -15.57
N GLU A 11 9.58 -10.95 -15.87
CA GLU A 11 10.78 -11.68 -15.43
C GLU A 11 11.12 -11.35 -13.97
N LYS A 12 10.78 -10.14 -13.52
CA LYS A 12 11.11 -9.66 -12.18
C LYS A 12 9.98 -9.82 -11.16
N THR A 13 8.74 -9.97 -11.63
CA THR A 13 7.59 -10.17 -10.76
C THR A 13 6.55 -11.03 -11.46
N ARG A 14 5.42 -11.23 -10.79
CA ARG A 14 4.30 -12.00 -11.35
C ARG A 14 3.01 -11.23 -11.13
N ILE A 15 2.17 -11.26 -12.16
CA ILE A 15 0.79 -10.79 -12.04
C ILE A 15 0.00 -11.94 -11.39
N VAL A 16 -0.56 -11.67 -10.22
CA VAL A 16 -1.36 -12.66 -9.47
C VAL A 16 -2.79 -12.68 -9.97
N GLU A 17 -3.33 -11.50 -10.23
CA GLU A 17 -4.68 -11.34 -10.78
C GLU A 17 -4.76 -10.06 -11.60
N GLN A 18 -5.61 -10.07 -12.60
CA GLN A 18 -5.89 -8.90 -13.43
C GLN A 18 -7.39 -8.76 -13.58
N THR A 19 -7.91 -7.58 -13.32
CA THR A 19 -9.30 -7.23 -13.55
C THR A 19 -9.39 -6.24 -14.70
N LYS A 20 -10.59 -5.71 -14.96
CA LYS A 20 -10.78 -4.67 -15.98
C LYS A 20 -9.93 -3.43 -15.69
N ASN A 21 -9.87 -2.99 -14.44
CA ASN A 21 -9.26 -1.71 -14.06
C ASN A 21 -7.98 -1.83 -13.23
N SER A 22 -7.64 -3.03 -12.76
CA SER A 22 -6.58 -3.17 -11.76
C SER A 22 -5.71 -4.41 -11.97
N LEU A 23 -4.57 -4.41 -11.30
CA LEU A 23 -3.62 -5.51 -11.25
C LEU A 23 -3.27 -5.83 -9.80
N VAL A 24 -3.05 -7.11 -9.52
CA VAL A 24 -2.42 -7.55 -8.27
C VAL A 24 -1.10 -8.20 -8.66
N ILE A 25 0.01 -7.71 -8.13
CA ILE A 25 1.34 -8.24 -8.43
C ILE A 25 2.11 -8.54 -7.13
N LEU A 26 3.11 -9.40 -7.23
CA LEU A 26 4.09 -9.56 -6.17
C LEU A 26 4.99 -8.33 -6.14
N SER A 27 5.27 -7.80 -4.95
CA SER A 27 6.15 -6.65 -4.83
C SER A 27 7.61 -7.06 -5.03
N ASN A 28 8.32 -6.36 -5.91
CA ASN A 28 9.75 -6.51 -6.10
C ASN A 28 10.37 -5.12 -6.38
N PRO A 29 11.19 -4.57 -5.48
CA PRO A 29 11.64 -5.17 -4.21
C PRO A 29 10.50 -5.33 -3.19
N ARG A 30 10.65 -6.28 -2.28
CA ARG A 30 9.67 -6.56 -1.23
C ARG A 30 10.17 -6.09 0.14
N LEU A 31 9.25 -5.73 1.02
CA LEU A 31 9.58 -5.44 2.42
C LEU A 31 9.49 -6.69 3.29
N ILE A 32 8.58 -7.59 2.95
CA ILE A 32 8.36 -8.81 3.72
C ILE A 32 7.88 -9.92 2.77
N SER A 33 8.09 -11.18 3.13
CA SER A 33 7.63 -12.32 2.31
C SER A 33 6.12 -12.28 2.11
N GLY A 34 5.69 -12.47 0.87
CA GLY A 34 4.28 -12.43 0.51
C GLY A 34 3.72 -11.03 0.26
N HIS A 35 4.58 -10.03 0.27
CA HIS A 35 4.20 -8.63 -0.02
C HIS A 35 3.63 -8.50 -1.43
N ILE A 36 2.40 -8.02 -1.55
CA ILE A 36 1.74 -7.79 -2.83
C ILE A 36 1.34 -6.33 -2.98
N LEU A 37 1.09 -5.93 -4.22
CA LEU A 37 0.61 -4.59 -4.57
C LEU A 37 -0.70 -4.71 -5.34
N VAL A 38 -1.66 -3.85 -5.01
CA VAL A 38 -2.87 -3.62 -5.79
C VAL A 38 -2.69 -2.29 -6.52
N ILE A 39 -2.78 -2.31 -7.85
CA ILE A 39 -2.39 -1.19 -8.70
C ILE A 39 -3.50 -0.93 -9.72
N PRO A 40 -3.94 0.33 -9.91
CA PRO A 40 -4.84 0.65 -11.02
C PRO A 40 -4.07 0.56 -12.35
N LYS A 41 -4.73 0.09 -13.39
CA LYS A 41 -4.10 0.02 -14.73
C LYS A 41 -3.81 1.40 -15.29
N ARG A 42 -4.73 2.35 -15.07
CA ARG A 42 -4.55 3.72 -15.51
C ARG A 42 -3.48 4.40 -14.65
N HIS A 43 -2.61 5.17 -15.27
CA HIS A 43 -1.54 5.87 -14.57
C HIS A 43 -2.12 7.06 -13.78
N VAL A 44 -2.26 6.87 -12.48
CA VAL A 44 -2.63 7.91 -11.52
C VAL A 44 -1.65 7.87 -10.36
N GLU A 45 -1.50 8.97 -9.65
CA GLU A 45 -0.54 9.06 -8.54
C GLU A 45 -1.23 9.12 -7.17
N LYS A 46 -2.46 9.65 -7.12
CA LYS A 46 -3.22 9.85 -5.88
C LYS A 46 -4.55 9.12 -5.91
N LEU A 47 -5.04 8.75 -4.74
CA LEU A 47 -6.36 8.13 -4.58
C LEU A 47 -7.47 9.01 -5.14
N SER A 48 -7.36 10.33 -5.00
CA SER A 48 -8.38 11.27 -5.49
C SER A 48 -8.53 11.29 -7.01
N GLU A 49 -7.56 10.76 -7.73
CA GLU A 49 -7.60 10.69 -9.19
C GLU A 49 -8.35 9.47 -9.71
N LEU A 50 -8.71 8.53 -8.84
CA LEU A 50 -9.47 7.34 -9.20
C LEU A 50 -10.92 7.68 -9.50
N ASN A 51 -11.48 7.05 -10.53
CA ASN A 51 -12.93 7.11 -10.77
C ASN A 51 -13.65 6.06 -9.90
N ASP A 52 -14.99 6.07 -9.91
CA ASP A 52 -15.79 5.20 -9.04
C ASP A 52 -15.61 3.73 -9.34
N GLU A 53 -15.51 3.34 -10.62
CA GLU A 53 -15.24 1.95 -11.01
C GLU A 53 -13.89 1.47 -10.48
N GLU A 54 -12.87 2.30 -10.60
CA GLU A 54 -11.52 1.98 -10.11
C GLU A 54 -11.50 1.83 -8.60
N LYS A 55 -12.19 2.72 -7.88
CA LYS A 55 -12.30 2.64 -6.42
C LYS A 55 -12.92 1.32 -5.96
N CYS A 56 -14.05 0.96 -6.57
CA CYS A 56 -14.74 -0.29 -6.23
C CYS A 56 -13.89 -1.51 -6.56
N ASP A 57 -13.30 -1.54 -7.73
CA ASP A 57 -12.47 -2.65 -8.20
C ASP A 57 -11.25 -2.84 -7.28
N MET A 58 -10.56 -1.77 -6.96
CA MET A 58 -9.39 -1.84 -6.08
C MET A 58 -9.76 -2.26 -4.66
N LEU A 59 -10.85 -1.73 -4.11
CA LEU A 59 -11.27 -2.09 -2.74
C LEU A 59 -11.69 -3.55 -2.67
N ASP A 60 -12.40 -4.05 -3.67
CA ASP A 60 -12.78 -5.47 -3.75
C ASP A 60 -11.53 -6.37 -3.76
N LEU A 61 -10.51 -6.00 -4.52
CA LEU A 61 -9.25 -6.73 -4.56
C LEU A 61 -8.50 -6.67 -3.23
N ILE A 62 -8.47 -5.51 -2.58
CA ILE A 62 -7.83 -5.34 -1.27
C ILE A 62 -8.49 -6.27 -0.24
N ILE A 63 -9.81 -6.28 -0.19
CA ILE A 63 -10.57 -7.14 0.72
C ILE A 63 -10.29 -8.61 0.42
N LYS A 64 -10.38 -9.00 -0.84
CA LYS A 64 -10.14 -10.37 -1.29
C LYS A 64 -8.75 -10.86 -0.88
N TYR A 65 -7.73 -10.07 -1.14
CA TYR A 65 -6.35 -10.47 -0.89
C TYR A 65 -5.95 -10.36 0.57
N GLN A 66 -6.52 -9.44 1.34
CA GLN A 66 -6.36 -9.45 2.79
C GLN A 66 -6.86 -10.77 3.38
N GLU A 67 -8.05 -11.20 2.96
CA GLU A 67 -8.61 -12.49 3.41
C GLU A 67 -7.74 -13.68 3.02
N LYS A 68 -7.20 -13.68 1.81
CA LYS A 68 -6.29 -14.74 1.35
C LYS A 68 -5.00 -14.79 2.16
N ILE A 69 -4.42 -13.63 2.44
CA ILE A 69 -3.22 -13.51 3.27
C ILE A 69 -3.48 -14.07 4.66
N LEU A 70 -4.58 -13.64 5.29
CA LEU A 70 -4.93 -14.07 6.64
C LEU A 70 -5.21 -15.58 6.74
N LYS A 71 -5.76 -16.17 5.69
CA LYS A 71 -6.07 -17.62 5.68
C LYS A 71 -4.87 -18.48 5.34
N LYS A 72 -3.95 -18.00 4.52
CA LYS A 72 -2.94 -18.84 3.89
C LYS A 72 -1.50 -18.50 4.21
N ILE A 73 -1.22 -17.28 4.66
CA ILE A 73 0.15 -16.78 4.77
C ILE A 73 0.52 -16.35 6.19
N SER A 74 -0.28 -15.48 6.82
CA SER A 74 0.08 -14.89 8.10
C SER A 74 -1.13 -14.59 8.95
N SER A 75 -0.90 -14.33 10.24
CA SER A 75 -1.98 -14.01 11.18
C SER A 75 -2.39 -12.53 11.11
N GLY A 76 -1.56 -11.68 10.55
CA GLY A 76 -1.85 -10.24 10.38
C GLY A 76 -1.57 -9.75 8.96
N CYS A 77 -2.07 -8.58 8.64
CA CYS A 77 -1.85 -7.96 7.34
C CYS A 77 -1.93 -6.44 7.49
N ASP A 78 -0.86 -5.75 7.09
CA ASP A 78 -0.86 -4.29 7.01
C ASP A 78 -1.22 -3.86 5.60
N ILE A 79 -2.04 -2.82 5.49
CA ILE A 79 -2.42 -2.20 4.23
C ILE A 79 -1.91 -0.77 4.27
N ARG A 80 -1.11 -0.38 3.25
CA ARG A 80 -0.50 0.95 3.19
C ARG A 80 -0.59 1.53 1.80
N GLN A 81 -0.79 2.84 1.75
CA GLN A 81 -0.61 3.65 0.54
C GLN A 81 0.22 4.87 0.92
N ASN A 82 1.32 5.08 0.23
CA ASN A 82 2.19 6.21 0.49
C ASN A 82 2.10 7.21 -0.66
N TYR A 83 1.84 8.48 -0.33
CA TYR A 83 1.92 9.57 -1.29
C TYR A 83 2.99 10.55 -0.81
N ARG A 84 4.15 10.51 -1.47
CA ARG A 84 5.34 11.28 -1.05
C ARG A 84 5.98 11.98 -2.25
N PRO A 85 5.34 13.05 -2.76
CA PRO A 85 5.82 13.73 -3.97
C PRO A 85 7.19 14.39 -3.78
N PHE A 86 7.61 14.59 -2.53
CA PHE A 86 8.93 15.12 -2.19
C PHE A 86 10.08 14.12 -2.41
N GLN A 87 9.78 12.85 -2.66
CA GLN A 87 10.78 11.83 -3.00
C GLN A 87 10.83 11.63 -4.51
N LYS A 88 12.05 11.54 -5.06
CA LYS A 88 12.22 11.28 -6.49
C LYS A 88 11.93 9.82 -6.83
N GLN A 89 11.37 9.59 -8.02
CA GLN A 89 11.17 8.24 -8.52
C GLN A 89 12.50 7.53 -8.70
N GLY A 90 12.55 6.25 -8.32
CA GLY A 90 13.74 5.41 -8.40
C GLY A 90 13.38 3.94 -8.24
N LYS A 91 14.34 3.13 -7.81
CA LYS A 91 14.12 1.68 -7.64
C LYS A 91 13.08 1.33 -6.59
N ILE A 92 12.94 2.18 -5.57
CA ILE A 92 12.08 1.90 -4.42
C ILE A 92 10.78 2.70 -4.49
N LYS A 93 10.81 3.85 -5.15
CA LYS A 93 9.65 4.74 -5.25
C LYS A 93 9.16 4.81 -6.69
N VAL A 94 7.87 4.57 -6.89
CA VAL A 94 7.21 4.65 -8.20
C VAL A 94 6.07 5.65 -8.11
N ASN A 95 6.05 6.60 -9.04
CA ASN A 95 5.00 7.62 -9.16
C ASN A 95 3.80 7.08 -9.95
N HIS A 96 3.21 6.04 -9.42
CA HIS A 96 2.00 5.40 -9.92
C HIS A 96 1.34 4.79 -8.69
N LEU A 97 0.07 5.10 -8.48
CA LEU A 97 -0.66 4.65 -7.29
C LEU A 97 -0.53 3.14 -7.13
N HIS A 98 -0.19 2.73 -5.94
CA HIS A 98 -0.16 1.31 -5.57
C HIS A 98 -0.44 1.18 -4.08
N ILE A 99 -1.18 0.14 -3.73
CA ILE A 99 -1.54 -0.14 -2.35
C ILE A 99 -0.84 -1.41 -1.92
N HIS A 100 -0.07 -1.31 -0.84
CA HIS A 100 0.69 -2.41 -0.28
C HIS A 100 -0.18 -3.27 0.63
N LEU A 101 -0.13 -4.59 0.44
CA LEU A 101 -0.63 -5.56 1.42
C LEU A 101 0.56 -6.37 1.89
N GLN A 102 0.84 -6.30 3.19
CA GLN A 102 2.03 -6.87 3.80
C GLN A 102 1.61 -7.91 4.84
N PRO A 103 1.91 -9.21 4.60
CA PRO A 103 1.68 -10.22 5.63
C PRO A 103 2.51 -9.92 6.87
N ARG A 104 1.89 -10.00 8.05
CA ARG A 104 2.55 -9.65 9.30
C ARG A 104 2.40 -10.76 10.33
N GLU A 105 3.48 -10.96 11.08
CA GLU A 105 3.50 -11.82 12.25
C GLU A 105 4.18 -11.08 13.40
N LEU A 106 3.93 -11.53 14.63
CA LEU A 106 4.59 -10.98 15.80
C LEU A 106 6.12 -11.17 15.65
N GLU A 107 6.86 -10.09 15.81
CA GLU A 107 8.32 -10.09 15.71
C GLU A 107 8.86 -10.62 14.38
N ASP A 108 8.17 -10.33 13.28
CA ASP A 108 8.61 -10.69 11.94
C ASP A 108 9.88 -9.95 11.50
N GLU A 109 10.40 -10.29 10.30
CA GLU A 109 11.64 -9.68 9.81
C GLU A 109 11.56 -8.17 9.68
N LEU A 110 10.37 -7.62 9.42
CA LEU A 110 10.18 -6.17 9.29
C LEU A 110 10.37 -5.49 10.66
N TYR A 111 9.78 -6.05 11.72
CA TYR A 111 10.02 -5.55 13.08
C TYR A 111 11.49 -5.65 13.47
N LYS A 112 12.11 -6.79 13.20
CA LYS A 112 13.50 -7.03 13.56
C LYS A 112 14.46 -6.05 12.88
N LYS A 113 14.20 -5.73 11.61
CA LYS A 113 15.07 -4.83 10.84
C LYS A 113 14.80 -3.36 11.11
N CYS A 114 13.55 -2.98 11.28
CA CYS A 114 13.18 -1.58 11.46
C CYS A 114 13.23 -1.14 12.92
N GLN A 115 13.12 -2.07 13.85
CA GLN A 115 13.10 -1.81 15.30
C GLN A 115 12.14 -0.67 15.69
N ILE A 116 11.10 -0.45 14.91
CA ILE A 116 10.12 0.60 15.17
C ILE A 116 8.99 -0.02 15.98
N PHE A 117 8.98 0.29 17.26
CA PHE A 117 7.87 -0.04 18.14
C PHE A 117 6.96 1.18 18.20
N GLU A 118 5.95 1.21 17.34
CA GLU A 118 5.01 2.34 17.29
C GLU A 118 4.44 2.66 18.67
N LYS A 119 4.19 1.64 19.49
CA LYS A 119 3.69 1.81 20.85
C LYS A 119 4.54 2.75 21.70
N ASP A 120 5.85 2.83 21.40
CA ASP A 120 6.78 3.64 22.18
C ASP A 120 6.81 5.11 21.72
N ILE A 121 6.17 5.43 20.60
CA ILE A 121 6.13 6.78 20.05
C ILE A 121 4.74 7.42 20.07
N PHE A 122 3.71 6.68 20.51
CA PHE A 122 2.39 7.28 20.71
C PHE A 122 2.45 8.30 21.83
N LYS A 123 1.75 9.41 21.65
CA LYS A 123 1.65 10.49 22.62
C LYS A 123 0.18 10.85 22.82
N GLU A 124 -0.12 11.38 24.00
CA GLU A 124 -1.45 11.92 24.30
C GLU A 124 -1.83 13.01 23.29
N LEU A 125 -3.09 13.00 22.85
CA LEU A 125 -3.62 14.08 22.01
C LEU A 125 -3.82 15.32 22.87
N ARG A 126 -3.10 16.38 22.59
CA ARG A 126 -3.20 17.64 23.33
C ARG A 126 -4.47 18.41 22.94
N SER A 127 -5.03 19.13 23.91
CA SER A 127 -6.23 19.95 23.70
C SER A 127 -6.09 20.94 22.55
N GLU A 128 -4.93 21.57 22.43
CA GLU A 128 -4.63 22.52 21.36
C GLU A 128 -4.72 21.87 19.97
N ASP A 129 -4.16 20.68 19.81
CA ASP A 129 -4.19 19.94 18.56
C ASP A 129 -5.61 19.45 18.26
N MET A 130 -6.35 19.02 19.27
CA MET A 130 -7.74 18.60 19.15
C MET A 130 -8.59 19.73 18.56
N GLU A 131 -8.50 20.93 19.13
CA GLU A 131 -9.24 22.10 18.67
C GLU A 131 -8.83 22.50 17.26
N LYS A 132 -7.53 22.62 17.01
CA LYS A 132 -6.96 23.06 15.75
C LYS A 132 -7.35 22.13 14.60
N PHE A 133 -7.05 20.84 14.74
CA PHE A 133 -7.22 19.89 13.65
C PHE A 133 -8.68 19.47 13.44
N SER A 134 -9.47 19.41 14.53
CA SER A 134 -10.92 19.21 14.42
C SER A 134 -11.56 20.29 13.55
N LYS A 135 -11.17 21.54 13.74
CA LYS A 135 -11.66 22.66 12.94
C LYS A 135 -11.22 22.57 11.49
N ILE A 136 -9.92 22.36 11.26
CA ILE A 136 -9.35 22.26 9.90
C ILE A 136 -10.01 21.14 9.09
N LEU A 137 -10.18 19.98 9.70
CA LEU A 137 -10.68 18.79 8.99
C LEU A 137 -12.20 18.81 8.74
N LYS A 138 -12.95 19.60 9.50
CA LYS A 138 -14.39 19.75 9.30
C LYS A 138 -14.74 20.77 8.22
N GLU A 139 -13.83 21.61 7.84
CA GLU A 139 -14.00 22.55 6.75
C GLU A 139 -13.96 21.82 5.40
#